data_102973d0676b14ba10384748db3b070d
#
_entry.id   102973d0676b14ba10384748db3b070d
#
_cell.length_a   1.000
_cell.length_b   1.000
_cell.length_c   1.000
_cell.angle_alpha   90.00
_cell.angle_beta   90.00
_cell.angle_gamma   90.00
#
_symmetry.space_group_name_H-M   'P 1'
#
loop_
_entity.id
_entity.type
_entity.pdbx_description
1 polymer ?
#
loop_
_entity_poly.entity_id
_entity_poly.type
_entity_poly.pdbx_seq_one_letter_code
_entity_poly.pdbx_strand_id
1 'polypeptide(L)'
;MLFRSGYGIPKRSVELGTYEMLIGEASAREAVRHTEFRTDVIGSNTRLAGASLEMIDLPGRESRLRKALAEVQKDYDFIFVDCPPSLDLLTLNGLCACDSVLIPIQCEYYALEGLSELISTLKTIRKKYNPYLDIEGVVFTMFSGRLNLTMQVVDQVKKYFGAKVYKTTIPRTIRISEAPSYGQPINFYEPKGKGSEAYMDLAIEFVKNNRPHEPAKRRTKAASAPAEKKNALEEV
;
A
#
# COMPACT_ATOMS: atom_id res chain seq x y z
N MET A 1 -10.71 -4.21 8.41
CA MET A 1 -12.01 -4.89 8.60
C MET A 1 -12.87 -4.97 7.34
N LEU A 2 -12.73 -4.05 6.41
CA LEU A 2 -13.60 -3.95 5.22
C LEU A 2 -13.17 -4.82 4.05
N PHE A 3 -11.88 -5.05 3.85
CA PHE A 3 -11.36 -5.88 2.74
C PHE A 3 -12.01 -7.26 2.66
N ARG A 4 -12.10 -7.94 3.77
CA ARG A 4 -12.70 -9.28 3.85
C ARG A 4 -14.10 -9.32 3.21
N SER A 5 -14.98 -8.36 3.55
CA SER A 5 -16.34 -8.30 2.99
C SER A 5 -16.32 -7.99 1.50
N GLY A 6 -15.40 -7.16 1.03
CA GLY A 6 -15.19 -6.85 -0.39
C GLY A 6 -14.70 -8.03 -1.22
N TYR A 7 -14.23 -9.10 -0.58
CA TYR A 7 -13.84 -10.36 -1.21
C TYR A 7 -14.80 -11.52 -0.88
N GLY A 8 -16.01 -11.21 -0.45
CA GLY A 8 -17.06 -12.21 -0.21
C GLY A 8 -16.81 -13.15 0.98
N ILE A 9 -15.82 -12.85 1.84
CA ILE A 9 -15.49 -13.69 2.99
C ILE A 9 -16.40 -13.31 4.18
N PRO A 10 -17.31 -14.17 4.66
CA PRO A 10 -18.20 -13.86 5.77
C PRO A 10 -17.41 -13.68 7.07
N LYS A 11 -17.84 -12.73 7.91
CA LYS A 11 -17.17 -12.43 9.19
C LYS A 11 -17.07 -13.64 10.12
N ARG A 12 -18.10 -14.49 10.12
CA ARG A 12 -18.18 -15.67 10.99
C ARG A 12 -17.34 -16.85 10.49
N SER A 13 -16.87 -16.83 9.24
CA SER A 13 -16.07 -17.91 8.66
C SER A 13 -14.56 -17.73 8.89
N VAL A 14 -14.12 -16.62 9.51
CA VAL A 14 -12.72 -16.40 9.83
C VAL A 14 -12.41 -17.01 11.18
N GLU A 15 -11.91 -18.23 11.17
CA GLU A 15 -11.44 -18.96 12.35
C GLU A 15 -10.00 -18.55 12.70
N LEU A 16 -9.12 -18.60 11.70
CA LEU A 16 -7.76 -18.12 11.78
C LEU A 16 -7.60 -16.84 10.94
N GLY A 17 -7.07 -15.79 11.56
CA GLY A 17 -6.92 -14.49 10.91
C GLY A 17 -5.92 -13.58 11.62
N THR A 18 -6.05 -12.29 11.40
CA THR A 18 -5.12 -11.29 11.94
C THR A 18 -5.02 -11.35 13.47
N TYR A 19 -6.13 -11.63 14.18
CA TYR A 19 -6.11 -11.72 15.64
C TYR A 19 -5.22 -12.87 16.09
N GLU A 20 -5.46 -14.08 15.59
CA GLU A 20 -4.72 -15.29 15.95
C GLU A 20 -3.23 -15.18 15.62
N MET A 21 -2.90 -14.52 14.50
CA MET A 21 -1.51 -14.21 14.16
C MET A 21 -0.86 -13.25 15.18
N LEU A 22 -1.55 -12.20 15.59
CA LEU A 22 -1.01 -11.20 16.49
C LEU A 22 -0.75 -11.74 17.89
N ILE A 23 -1.63 -12.62 18.41
CA ILE A 23 -1.42 -13.25 19.71
C ILE A 23 -0.52 -14.48 19.66
N GLY A 24 -0.23 -15.00 18.47
CA GLY A 24 0.69 -16.13 18.27
C GLY A 24 0.02 -17.50 18.31
N GLU A 25 -1.30 -17.55 18.10
CA GLU A 25 -2.08 -18.79 18.01
C GLU A 25 -2.10 -19.41 16.61
N ALA A 26 -1.74 -18.61 15.57
CA ALA A 26 -1.63 -19.07 14.20
C ALA A 26 -0.47 -18.40 13.46
N SER A 27 0.09 -19.10 12.48
CA SER A 27 1.03 -18.56 11.52
C SER A 27 0.30 -17.74 10.45
N ALA A 28 1.03 -16.87 9.73
CA ALA A 28 0.45 -16.14 8.61
C ALA A 28 0.03 -17.11 7.49
N ARG A 29 0.77 -18.17 7.27
CA ARG A 29 0.49 -19.19 6.24
C ARG A 29 -0.84 -19.90 6.49
N GLU A 30 -1.16 -20.22 7.73
CA GLU A 30 -2.43 -20.82 8.13
C GLU A 30 -3.61 -19.85 8.02
N ALA A 31 -3.36 -18.56 8.22
CA ALA A 31 -4.37 -17.51 8.17
C ALA A 31 -4.69 -17.03 6.72
N VAL A 32 -3.82 -17.32 5.74
CA VAL A 32 -4.03 -16.96 4.34
C VAL A 32 -5.22 -17.72 3.76
N ARG A 33 -6.10 -17.00 3.08
CA ARG A 33 -7.23 -17.54 2.31
C ARG A 33 -7.12 -17.11 0.86
N HIS A 34 -7.08 -18.08 -0.04
CA HIS A 34 -7.14 -17.83 -1.48
C HIS A 34 -8.56 -17.43 -1.88
N THR A 35 -8.67 -16.40 -2.71
CA THR A 35 -9.95 -15.95 -3.25
C THR A 35 -10.06 -16.24 -4.75
N GLU A 36 -11.28 -16.30 -5.27
CA GLU A 36 -11.53 -16.41 -6.72
C GLU A 36 -11.05 -15.19 -7.52
N PHE A 37 -10.73 -14.08 -6.84
CA PHE A 37 -10.31 -12.82 -7.45
C PHE A 37 -8.79 -12.70 -7.65
N ARG A 38 -8.05 -13.81 -7.61
CA ARG A 38 -6.58 -13.86 -7.75
C ARG A 38 -5.84 -13.00 -6.71
N THR A 39 -6.43 -12.88 -5.54
CA THR A 39 -5.87 -12.14 -4.41
C THR A 39 -6.02 -13.01 -3.17
N ASP A 40 -4.96 -13.10 -2.40
CA ASP A 40 -5.01 -13.78 -1.11
C ASP A 40 -5.37 -12.78 -0.02
N VAL A 41 -6.12 -13.23 0.98
CA VAL A 41 -6.62 -12.36 2.06
C VAL A 41 -6.40 -13.01 3.42
N ILE A 42 -5.77 -12.26 4.33
CA ILE A 42 -5.82 -12.57 5.77
C ILE A 42 -6.94 -11.72 6.37
N GLY A 43 -8.01 -12.38 6.74
CA GLY A 43 -9.19 -11.72 7.29
C GLY A 43 -9.04 -11.38 8.78
N SER A 44 -9.98 -10.59 9.29
CA SER A 44 -10.14 -10.36 10.73
C SER A 44 -11.56 -10.69 11.18
N ASN A 45 -11.70 -11.13 12.41
CA ASN A 45 -12.97 -11.36 13.10
C ASN A 45 -13.20 -10.31 14.19
N THR A 46 -14.25 -10.50 15.01
CA THR A 46 -14.59 -9.57 16.13
C THR A 46 -13.56 -9.58 17.24
N ARG A 47 -12.81 -10.68 17.42
CA ARG A 47 -11.79 -10.81 18.48
C ARG A 47 -10.65 -9.81 18.29
N LEU A 48 -10.38 -9.37 17.03
CA LEU A 48 -9.33 -8.39 16.76
C LEU A 48 -9.51 -7.07 17.55
N ALA A 49 -10.74 -6.69 17.88
CA ALA A 49 -10.98 -5.50 18.67
C ALA A 49 -10.39 -5.60 20.10
N GLY A 50 -10.30 -6.81 20.66
CA GLY A 50 -9.69 -7.07 21.96
C GLY A 50 -8.15 -7.28 21.91
N ALA A 51 -7.59 -7.50 20.73
CA ALA A 51 -6.18 -7.85 20.60
C ALA A 51 -5.22 -6.81 21.20
N SER A 52 -5.57 -5.52 21.13
CA SER A 52 -4.73 -4.46 21.70
C SER A 52 -4.56 -4.61 23.21
N LEU A 53 -5.61 -5.04 23.94
CA LEU A 53 -5.54 -5.28 25.37
C LEU A 53 -4.70 -6.52 25.69
N GLU A 54 -4.91 -7.60 24.97
CA GLU A 54 -4.19 -8.86 25.18
C GLU A 54 -2.69 -8.76 24.85
N MET A 55 -2.35 -7.90 23.90
CA MET A 55 -0.94 -7.66 23.51
C MET A 55 -0.17 -6.74 24.46
N ILE A 56 -0.83 -6.03 25.40
CA ILE A 56 -0.15 -5.00 26.25
C ILE A 56 1.07 -5.58 26.95
N ASP A 57 0.96 -6.77 27.50
CA ASP A 57 2.02 -7.40 28.29
C ASP A 57 2.91 -8.34 27.46
N LEU A 58 2.66 -8.46 26.15
CA LEU A 58 3.44 -9.34 25.30
C LEU A 58 4.76 -8.67 24.86
N PRO A 59 5.88 -9.39 24.91
CA PRO A 59 7.16 -8.85 24.47
C PRO A 59 7.15 -8.59 22.97
N GLY A 60 7.69 -7.40 22.60
CA GLY A 60 7.76 -6.96 21.20
C GLY A 60 6.40 -6.77 20.54
N ARG A 61 5.41 -6.36 21.33
CA ARG A 61 4.01 -6.15 20.92
C ARG A 61 3.85 -5.27 19.69
N GLU A 62 4.74 -4.33 19.45
CA GLU A 62 4.72 -3.40 18.31
C GLU A 62 5.16 -4.06 17.00
N SER A 63 5.86 -5.19 17.05
CA SER A 63 6.46 -5.86 15.89
C SER A 63 5.86 -7.25 15.58
N ARG A 64 4.76 -7.61 16.22
CA ARG A 64 4.18 -8.94 16.09
C ARG A 64 3.69 -9.21 14.67
N LEU A 65 3.02 -8.25 14.04
CA LEU A 65 2.59 -8.38 12.65
C LEU A 65 3.78 -8.54 11.69
N ARG A 66 4.84 -7.75 11.88
CA ARG A 66 6.08 -7.89 11.07
C ARG A 66 6.65 -9.30 11.17
N LYS A 67 6.74 -9.85 12.39
CA LYS A 67 7.26 -11.19 12.61
C LYS A 67 6.39 -12.25 11.96
N ALA A 68 5.07 -12.15 12.10
CA ALA A 68 4.15 -13.09 11.50
C ALA A 68 4.19 -13.06 9.96
N LEU A 69 4.24 -11.87 9.34
CA LEU A 69 4.29 -11.74 7.88
C LEU A 69 5.64 -12.16 7.27
N ALA A 70 6.73 -12.21 8.03
CA ALA A 70 8.06 -12.58 7.53
C ALA A 70 8.11 -13.96 6.86
N GLU A 71 7.26 -14.90 7.28
CA GLU A 71 7.22 -16.26 6.71
C GLU A 71 6.57 -16.34 5.32
N VAL A 72 5.70 -15.37 4.97
CA VAL A 72 4.97 -15.32 3.70
C VAL A 72 5.45 -14.19 2.77
N GLN A 73 6.31 -13.30 3.28
CA GLN A 73 6.75 -12.11 2.53
C GLN A 73 7.35 -12.44 1.16
N LYS A 74 8.03 -13.59 1.03
CA LYS A 74 8.67 -14.00 -0.24
C LYS A 74 7.70 -14.59 -1.25
N ASP A 75 6.49 -14.89 -0.84
CA ASP A 75 5.47 -15.52 -1.68
C ASP A 75 4.63 -14.48 -2.44
N TYR A 76 4.80 -13.18 -2.11
CA TYR A 76 4.00 -12.07 -2.65
C TYR A 76 4.87 -10.93 -3.15
N ASP A 77 4.48 -10.32 -4.27
CA ASP A 77 5.09 -9.09 -4.77
C ASP A 77 4.74 -7.88 -3.88
N PHE A 78 3.51 -7.86 -3.36
CA PHE A 78 3.01 -6.81 -2.47
C PHE A 78 2.10 -7.38 -1.39
N ILE A 79 2.22 -6.84 -0.18
CA ILE A 79 1.33 -7.11 0.96
C ILE A 79 0.72 -5.78 1.40
N PHE A 80 -0.60 -5.63 1.24
CA PHE A 80 -1.33 -4.46 1.69
C PHE A 80 -1.93 -4.69 3.07
N VAL A 81 -1.66 -3.77 3.99
CA VAL A 81 -2.20 -3.80 5.35
C VAL A 81 -3.22 -2.68 5.51
N ASP A 82 -4.51 -3.04 5.62
CA ASP A 82 -5.60 -2.09 5.88
C ASP A 82 -5.63 -1.74 7.37
N CYS A 83 -5.32 -0.50 7.70
CA CYS A 83 -5.27 0.00 9.06
C CYS A 83 -6.53 0.82 9.41
N PRO A 84 -7.05 0.73 10.65
CA PRO A 84 -8.08 1.65 11.11
C PRO A 84 -7.54 3.07 11.23
N PRO A 85 -8.39 4.10 11.26
CA PRO A 85 -7.95 5.49 11.41
C PRO A 85 -7.44 5.81 12.83
N SER A 86 -7.62 4.92 13.79
CA SER A 86 -7.10 5.07 15.15
C SER A 86 -5.60 4.80 15.20
N LEU A 87 -4.89 5.54 16.07
CA LEU A 87 -3.45 5.34 16.33
C LEU A 87 -3.25 4.45 17.56
N ASP A 88 -3.85 3.28 17.53
CA ASP A 88 -3.72 2.26 18.57
C ASP A 88 -2.59 1.25 18.26
N LEU A 89 -2.46 0.23 19.12
CA LEU A 89 -1.44 -0.80 18.99
C LEU A 89 -1.58 -1.61 17.68
N LEU A 90 -2.80 -1.76 17.13
CA LEU A 90 -3.02 -2.45 15.86
C LEU A 90 -2.45 -1.65 14.68
N THR A 91 -2.75 -0.35 14.64
CA THR A 91 -2.19 0.55 13.61
C THR A 91 -0.67 0.66 13.74
N LEU A 92 -0.15 0.71 14.96
CA LEU A 92 1.29 0.68 15.21
C LEU A 92 1.92 -0.60 14.66
N ASN A 93 1.30 -1.77 14.84
CA ASN A 93 1.77 -3.02 14.25
C ASN A 93 1.79 -2.97 12.72
N GLY A 94 0.74 -2.42 12.08
CA GLY A 94 0.71 -2.20 10.64
C GLY A 94 1.88 -1.34 10.17
N LEU A 95 2.08 -0.17 10.79
CA LEU A 95 3.15 0.78 10.44
C LEU A 95 4.55 0.25 10.75
N CYS A 96 4.69 -0.62 11.73
CA CYS A 96 5.95 -1.30 12.00
C CYS A 96 6.24 -2.43 11.00
N ALA A 97 5.22 -3.02 10.39
CA ALA A 97 5.37 -4.13 9.47
C ALA A 97 5.59 -3.70 8.01
N CYS A 98 5.16 -2.49 7.62
CA CYS A 98 5.23 -2.04 6.24
C CYS A 98 6.51 -1.26 5.93
N ASP A 99 6.86 -1.21 4.63
CA ASP A 99 7.97 -0.44 4.09
C ASP A 99 7.54 1.00 3.80
N SER A 100 6.29 1.19 3.36
CA SER A 100 5.74 2.50 3.01
C SER A 100 4.24 2.59 3.28
N VAL A 101 3.73 3.83 3.29
CA VAL A 101 2.31 4.14 3.55
C VAL A 101 1.71 4.85 2.34
N LEU A 102 0.69 4.25 1.73
CA LEU A 102 -0.17 4.91 0.76
C LEU A 102 -1.33 5.58 1.50
N ILE A 103 -1.50 6.89 1.30
CA ILE A 103 -2.44 7.72 2.06
C ILE A 103 -3.63 8.11 1.17
N PRO A 104 -4.80 7.47 1.32
CA PRO A 104 -6.00 7.92 0.64
C PRO A 104 -6.59 9.15 1.34
N ILE A 105 -6.87 10.20 0.57
CA ILE A 105 -7.41 11.48 1.08
C ILE A 105 -8.69 11.83 0.33
N GLN A 106 -9.74 12.18 1.08
CA GLN A 106 -10.89 12.87 0.53
C GLN A 106 -10.58 14.36 0.39
N CYS A 107 -11.06 15.00 -0.70
CA CYS A 107 -10.81 16.41 -0.94
C CYS A 107 -11.75 17.32 -0.13
N GLU A 108 -11.71 17.19 1.20
CA GLU A 108 -12.50 17.95 2.16
C GLU A 108 -11.59 18.76 3.09
N TYR A 109 -12.11 19.85 3.66
CA TYR A 109 -11.32 20.79 4.46
C TYR A 109 -10.58 20.13 5.64
N TYR A 110 -11.28 19.26 6.40
CA TYR A 110 -10.70 18.59 7.57
C TYR A 110 -9.63 17.54 7.22
N ALA A 111 -9.55 17.15 5.95
CA ALA A 111 -8.53 16.19 5.52
C ALA A 111 -7.10 16.73 5.67
N LEU A 112 -6.89 18.04 5.58
CA LEU A 112 -5.57 18.67 5.75
C LEU A 112 -5.10 18.62 7.20
N GLU A 113 -6.00 18.80 8.16
CA GLU A 113 -5.70 18.69 9.58
C GLU A 113 -5.31 17.26 9.96
N GLY A 114 -6.14 16.28 9.61
CA GLY A 114 -5.85 14.85 9.83
C GLY A 114 -4.57 14.39 9.14
N LEU A 115 -4.24 14.96 7.96
CA LEU A 115 -3.00 14.67 7.27
C LEU A 115 -1.77 15.15 8.05
N SER A 116 -1.83 16.34 8.65
CA SER A 116 -0.74 16.90 9.46
C SER A 116 -0.47 16.05 10.70
N GLU A 117 -1.51 15.57 11.37
CA GLU A 117 -1.41 14.67 12.51
C GLU A 117 -0.81 13.31 12.11
N LEU A 118 -1.26 12.74 10.97
CA LEU A 118 -0.70 11.50 10.44
C LEU A 118 0.79 11.63 10.15
N ILE A 119 1.23 12.73 9.52
CA ILE A 119 2.65 12.97 9.23
C ILE A 119 3.48 13.06 10.51
N SER A 120 2.99 13.75 11.53
CA SER A 120 3.66 13.82 12.84
C SER A 120 3.82 12.44 13.46
N THR A 121 2.78 11.62 13.37
CA THR A 121 2.78 10.23 13.84
C THR A 121 3.78 9.38 13.08
N LEU A 122 3.78 9.43 11.73
CA LEU A 122 4.72 8.68 10.90
C LEU A 122 6.17 9.05 11.23
N LYS A 123 6.47 10.33 11.46
CA LYS A 123 7.81 10.78 11.91
C LYS A 123 8.20 10.15 13.25
N THR A 124 7.26 10.06 14.19
CA THR A 124 7.50 9.45 15.51
C THR A 124 7.74 7.95 15.39
N ILE A 125 6.95 7.24 14.57
CA ILE A 125 7.09 5.80 14.32
C ILE A 125 8.42 5.52 13.61
N ARG A 126 8.77 6.30 12.60
CA ARG A 126 10.05 6.20 11.90
C ARG A 126 11.24 6.33 12.86
N LYS A 127 11.15 7.28 13.80
CA LYS A 127 12.23 7.50 14.78
C LYS A 127 12.36 6.38 15.81
N LYS A 128 11.23 5.80 16.26
CA LYS A 128 11.22 4.90 17.43
C LYS A 128 11.15 3.42 17.07
N TYR A 129 10.43 3.06 15.99
CA TYR A 129 10.03 1.67 15.74
C TYR A 129 10.42 1.15 14.36
N ASN A 130 10.31 1.98 13.31
CA ASN A 130 10.57 1.56 11.93
C ASN A 130 11.35 2.63 11.16
N PRO A 131 12.70 2.66 11.24
CA PRO A 131 13.51 3.67 10.58
C PRO A 131 13.39 3.71 9.05
N TYR A 132 12.94 2.63 8.45
CA TYR A 132 12.78 2.47 7.00
C TYR A 132 11.41 2.92 6.48
N LEU A 133 10.45 3.19 7.38
CA LEU A 133 9.11 3.61 6.99
C LEU A 133 9.16 4.88 6.14
N ASP A 134 8.59 4.82 4.95
CA ASP A 134 8.46 5.98 4.06
C ASP A 134 6.98 6.23 3.68
N ILE A 135 6.71 7.35 3.02
CA ILE A 135 5.42 7.63 2.41
C ILE A 135 5.51 7.19 0.95
N GLU A 136 4.71 6.19 0.58
CA GLU A 136 4.56 5.77 -0.81
C GLU A 136 3.98 6.88 -1.67
N GLY A 137 2.88 7.43 -1.20
CA GLY A 137 2.24 8.54 -1.85
C GLY A 137 0.88 8.87 -1.28
N VAL A 138 0.28 9.90 -1.88
CA VAL A 138 -1.07 10.38 -1.55
C VAL A 138 -1.96 10.17 -2.76
N VAL A 139 -3.13 9.54 -2.56
CA VAL A 139 -4.15 9.34 -3.59
C VAL A 139 -5.44 10.04 -3.20
N PHE A 140 -5.99 10.86 -4.12
CA PHE A 140 -7.27 11.52 -3.90
C PHE A 140 -8.42 10.55 -4.17
N THR A 141 -9.31 10.42 -3.18
CA THR A 141 -10.52 9.59 -3.25
C THR A 141 -11.77 10.46 -3.18
N MET A 142 -12.91 9.91 -3.63
CA MET A 142 -14.18 10.63 -3.76
C MET A 142 -14.03 11.97 -4.51
N PHE A 143 -13.09 11.98 -5.47
CA PHE A 143 -12.69 13.19 -6.18
C PHE A 143 -13.82 13.75 -7.05
N SER A 144 -14.02 15.07 -6.99
CA SER A 144 -14.91 15.83 -7.85
C SER A 144 -14.23 17.13 -8.29
N GLY A 145 -13.75 17.17 -9.52
CA GLY A 145 -13.05 18.34 -10.07
C GLY A 145 -13.91 19.59 -10.28
N ARG A 146 -15.23 19.52 -9.98
CA ARG A 146 -16.16 20.65 -10.14
C ARG A 146 -16.22 21.59 -8.94
N LEU A 147 -15.65 21.18 -7.81
CA LEU A 147 -15.72 21.94 -6.56
C LEU A 147 -14.44 22.76 -6.33
N ASN A 148 -14.57 24.05 -6.12
CA ASN A 148 -13.43 24.94 -5.83
C ASN A 148 -12.64 24.50 -4.58
N LEU A 149 -13.34 24.03 -3.54
CA LEU A 149 -12.72 23.50 -2.33
C LEU A 149 -11.81 22.30 -2.65
N THR A 150 -12.27 21.39 -3.52
CA THR A 150 -11.46 20.23 -3.97
C THR A 150 -10.12 20.70 -4.55
N MET A 151 -10.13 21.72 -5.40
CA MET A 151 -8.92 22.22 -6.04
C MET A 151 -7.97 22.89 -5.01
N GLN A 152 -8.50 23.62 -4.04
CA GLN A 152 -7.69 24.21 -2.97
C GLN A 152 -6.99 23.13 -2.12
N VAL A 153 -7.71 22.07 -1.75
CA VAL A 153 -7.12 20.93 -1.01
C VAL A 153 -6.05 20.22 -1.85
N VAL A 154 -6.31 19.97 -3.13
CA VAL A 154 -5.35 19.38 -4.06
C VAL A 154 -4.07 20.20 -4.15
N ASP A 155 -4.18 21.51 -4.30
CA ASP A 155 -3.03 22.41 -4.42
C ASP A 155 -2.18 22.41 -3.13
N GLN A 156 -2.81 22.43 -1.96
CA GLN A 156 -2.09 22.35 -0.69
C GLN A 156 -1.37 20.99 -0.53
N VAL A 157 -2.03 19.88 -0.84
CA VAL A 157 -1.42 18.56 -0.78
C VAL A 157 -0.27 18.44 -1.78
N LYS A 158 -0.44 18.92 -3.01
CA LYS A 158 0.62 18.94 -4.04
C LYS A 158 1.81 19.80 -3.61
N LYS A 159 1.56 20.94 -3.00
CA LYS A 159 2.62 21.81 -2.48
C LYS A 159 3.47 21.11 -1.42
N TYR A 160 2.86 20.28 -0.57
CA TYR A 160 3.55 19.59 0.51
C TYR A 160 4.24 18.29 0.07
N PHE A 161 3.55 17.47 -0.74
CA PHE A 161 4.03 16.13 -1.12
C PHE A 161 4.71 16.06 -2.48
N GLY A 162 4.52 17.08 -3.33
CA GLY A 162 5.18 17.17 -4.64
C GLY A 162 4.95 15.92 -5.50
N ALA A 163 6.04 15.25 -5.86
CA ALA A 163 6.03 14.07 -6.72
C ALA A 163 5.39 12.82 -6.08
N LYS A 164 5.16 12.81 -4.78
CA LYS A 164 4.48 11.72 -4.07
C LYS A 164 2.96 11.75 -4.21
N VAL A 165 2.38 12.76 -4.86
CA VAL A 165 0.95 12.78 -5.16
C VAL A 165 0.69 11.97 -6.43
N TYR A 166 -0.13 10.94 -6.31
CA TYR A 166 -0.55 10.13 -7.44
C TYR A 166 -1.32 10.97 -8.45
N LYS A 167 -1.10 10.70 -9.73
CA LYS A 167 -1.81 11.38 -10.82
C LYS A 167 -3.23 10.87 -10.93
N THR A 168 -3.41 9.58 -10.65
CA THR A 168 -4.70 8.91 -10.64
C THR A 168 -5.54 9.38 -9.46
N THR A 169 -6.82 9.66 -9.71
CA THR A 169 -7.81 10.01 -8.69
C THR A 169 -8.97 9.03 -8.72
N ILE A 170 -9.50 8.67 -7.56
CA ILE A 170 -10.65 7.77 -7.46
C ILE A 170 -11.94 8.59 -7.38
N PRO A 171 -12.84 8.49 -8.36
CA PRO A 171 -14.08 9.25 -8.38
C PRO A 171 -15.08 8.73 -7.34
N ARG A 172 -15.99 9.59 -6.91
CA ARG A 172 -17.14 9.15 -6.12
C ARG A 172 -18.17 8.49 -7.04
N THR A 173 -18.39 7.18 -6.87
CA THR A 173 -19.42 6.44 -7.59
C THR A 173 -20.22 5.55 -6.66
N ILE A 174 -21.50 5.38 -6.94
CA ILE A 174 -22.38 4.47 -6.19
C ILE A 174 -21.89 3.03 -6.34
N ARG A 175 -21.41 2.64 -7.50
CA ARG A 175 -20.93 1.29 -7.79
C ARG A 175 -19.75 0.85 -6.90
N ILE A 176 -18.82 1.76 -6.61
CA ILE A 176 -17.71 1.47 -5.65
C ILE A 176 -18.28 1.18 -4.26
N SER A 177 -19.35 1.87 -3.85
CA SER A 177 -19.97 1.65 -2.54
C SER A 177 -20.83 0.38 -2.50
N GLU A 178 -21.42 -0.02 -3.63
CA GLU A 178 -22.24 -1.23 -3.75
C GLU A 178 -21.41 -2.52 -3.81
N ALA A 179 -20.30 -2.52 -4.54
CA ALA A 179 -19.50 -3.70 -4.80
C ALA A 179 -19.19 -4.57 -3.55
N PRO A 180 -18.81 -3.98 -2.39
CA PRO A 180 -18.58 -4.76 -1.17
C PRO A 180 -19.84 -5.46 -0.63
N SER A 181 -21.04 -4.96 -0.89
CA SER A 181 -22.29 -5.60 -0.46
C SER A 181 -22.61 -6.87 -1.25
N TYR A 182 -22.03 -6.97 -2.45
CA TYR A 182 -22.07 -8.18 -3.28
C TYR A 182 -20.86 -9.10 -3.06
N GLY A 183 -19.96 -8.72 -2.15
CA GLY A 183 -18.75 -9.51 -1.88
C GLY A 183 -17.76 -9.53 -3.03
N GLN A 184 -17.77 -8.51 -3.88
CA GLN A 184 -16.94 -8.44 -5.08
C GLN A 184 -16.08 -7.18 -5.12
N PRO A 185 -14.80 -7.28 -5.52
CA PRO A 185 -14.00 -6.10 -5.89
C PRO A 185 -14.63 -5.36 -7.08
N ILE A 186 -14.45 -4.04 -7.15
CA ILE A 186 -15.11 -3.20 -8.17
C ILE A 186 -14.79 -3.63 -9.61
N ASN A 187 -13.58 -4.13 -9.86
CA ASN A 187 -13.15 -4.61 -11.17
C ASN A 187 -13.82 -5.94 -11.61
N PHE A 188 -14.43 -6.67 -10.68
CA PHE A 188 -15.28 -7.83 -10.95
C PHE A 188 -16.75 -7.47 -10.94
N TYR A 189 -17.18 -6.55 -10.06
CA TYR A 189 -18.56 -6.11 -9.96
C TYR A 189 -19.02 -5.28 -11.18
N GLU A 190 -18.19 -4.32 -11.61
CA GLU A 190 -18.46 -3.47 -12.77
C GLU A 190 -17.18 -3.27 -13.59
N PRO A 191 -16.76 -4.29 -14.40
CA PRO A 191 -15.46 -4.28 -15.08
C PRO A 191 -15.19 -3.09 -16.01
N LYS A 192 -16.25 -2.55 -16.64
CA LYS A 192 -16.19 -1.43 -17.58
C LYS A 192 -16.63 -0.10 -16.97
N GLY A 193 -16.76 -0.05 -15.64
CA GLY A 193 -17.20 1.15 -14.94
C GLY A 193 -16.04 2.10 -14.63
N LYS A 194 -16.36 3.39 -14.50
CA LYS A 194 -15.38 4.44 -14.15
C LYS A 194 -14.62 4.14 -12.85
N GLY A 195 -15.27 3.48 -11.89
CA GLY A 195 -14.62 3.07 -10.64
C GLY A 195 -13.55 2.00 -10.87
N SER A 196 -13.86 1.02 -11.71
CA SER A 196 -12.92 -0.04 -12.08
C SER A 196 -11.73 0.49 -12.87
N GLU A 197 -11.98 1.33 -13.87
CA GLU A 197 -10.92 2.00 -14.64
C GLU A 197 -9.98 2.79 -13.73
N ALA A 198 -10.54 3.62 -12.84
CA ALA A 198 -9.72 4.43 -11.92
C ALA A 198 -8.87 3.57 -10.96
N TYR A 199 -9.39 2.48 -10.41
CA TYR A 199 -8.60 1.57 -9.58
C TYR A 199 -7.56 0.79 -10.38
N MET A 200 -7.85 0.45 -11.64
CA MET A 200 -6.86 -0.17 -12.52
C MET A 200 -5.72 0.80 -12.85
N ASP A 201 -6.04 2.06 -13.17
CA ASP A 201 -5.04 3.11 -13.42
C ASP A 201 -4.17 3.35 -12.17
N LEU A 202 -4.78 3.37 -10.98
CA LEU A 202 -4.07 3.47 -9.71
C LEU A 202 -3.11 2.29 -9.51
N ALA A 203 -3.55 1.07 -9.79
CA ALA A 203 -2.73 -0.13 -9.68
C ALA A 203 -1.55 -0.10 -10.66
N ILE A 204 -1.77 0.35 -11.90
CA ILE A 204 -0.71 0.52 -12.91
C ILE A 204 0.30 1.56 -12.46
N GLU A 205 -0.16 2.71 -11.95
CA GLU A 205 0.70 3.78 -11.45
C GLU A 205 1.51 3.29 -10.24
N PHE A 206 0.87 2.60 -9.29
CA PHE A 206 1.52 2.01 -8.12
C PHE A 206 2.62 1.02 -8.50
N VAL A 207 2.30 0.05 -9.36
CA VAL A 207 3.28 -0.95 -9.81
C VAL A 207 4.45 -0.28 -10.55
N LYS A 208 4.19 0.75 -11.35
CA LYS A 208 5.23 1.51 -12.05
C LYS A 208 6.17 2.23 -11.08
N ASN A 209 5.63 2.82 -10.02
CA ASN A 209 6.40 3.54 -9.00
C ASN A 209 7.24 2.57 -8.14
N ASN A 210 6.77 1.33 -7.96
CA ASN A 210 7.38 0.32 -7.08
C ASN A 210 8.14 -0.79 -7.83
N ARG A 211 8.25 -0.73 -9.15
CA ARG A 211 9.13 -1.66 -9.86
C ARG A 211 10.57 -1.38 -9.50
N PRO A 212 11.37 -2.42 -9.15
CA PRO A 212 12.81 -2.26 -9.06
C PRO A 212 13.28 -1.63 -10.38
N HIS A 213 14.02 -0.54 -10.32
CA HIS A 213 14.69 -0.02 -11.50
C HIS A 213 15.58 -1.16 -12.02
N GLU A 214 15.22 -1.76 -13.17
CA GLU A 214 16.18 -2.61 -13.89
C GLU A 214 17.41 -1.73 -14.11
N PRO A 215 18.61 -2.16 -13.65
CA PRO A 215 19.82 -1.39 -13.89
C PRO A 215 19.89 -1.21 -15.41
N ALA A 216 19.94 0.05 -15.86
CA ALA A 216 20.01 0.39 -17.26
C ALA A 216 21.06 -0.51 -17.91
N LYS A 217 20.67 -1.38 -18.84
CA LYS A 217 21.59 -2.25 -19.59
C LYS A 217 22.72 -1.36 -20.05
N ARG A 218 23.90 -1.50 -19.44
CA ARG A 218 25.10 -0.82 -19.89
C ARG A 218 25.21 -1.10 -21.38
N ARG A 219 24.95 -0.09 -22.20
CA ARG A 219 25.31 -0.10 -23.59
C ARG A 219 26.81 -0.31 -23.60
N THR A 220 27.25 -1.55 -23.78
CA THR A 220 28.62 -1.87 -24.12
C THR A 220 28.88 -1.13 -25.44
N LYS A 221 29.56 0.02 -25.33
CA LYS A 221 30.23 0.61 -26.50
C LYS A 221 31.15 -0.48 -26.99
N ALA A 222 30.84 -1.02 -28.18
CA ALA A 222 31.77 -1.84 -28.94
C ALA A 222 33.10 -1.05 -29.00
N ALA A 223 34.12 -1.64 -28.41
CA ALA A 223 35.48 -1.10 -28.54
C ALA A 223 35.81 -1.13 -30.01
N SER A 224 35.89 0.04 -30.66
CA SER A 224 36.51 0.20 -31.94
C SER A 224 37.99 -0.14 -31.76
N ALA A 225 38.45 -1.16 -32.47
CA ALA A 225 39.86 -1.55 -32.55
C ALA A 225 40.72 -0.34 -32.93
N PRO A 226 41.92 -0.20 -32.34
CA PRO A 226 42.84 0.85 -32.75
C PRO A 226 43.35 0.54 -34.16
N ALA A 227 43.23 1.50 -35.09
CA ALA A 227 43.83 1.47 -36.41
C ALA A 227 45.35 1.48 -36.23
N GLU A 228 46.03 0.46 -36.78
CA GLU A 228 47.47 0.42 -36.93
C GLU A 228 47.94 1.62 -37.75
N LYS A 229 48.73 2.49 -37.14
CA LYS A 229 49.56 3.49 -37.86
C LYS A 229 50.75 2.77 -38.44
N LYS A 230 50.76 2.57 -39.78
CA LYS A 230 51.98 2.25 -40.52
C LYS A 230 52.97 3.40 -40.41
N ASN A 231 54.12 3.09 -39.85
CA ASN A 231 55.31 3.95 -39.92
C ASN A 231 55.82 4.00 -41.33
N ALA A 232 55.82 5.19 -41.91
CA ALA A 232 56.58 5.53 -43.12
C ALA A 232 57.86 6.26 -42.70
N LEU A 233 58.90 5.49 -42.48
CA LEU A 233 60.30 5.99 -42.44
C LEU A 233 61.16 4.83 -42.88
N GLU A 234 61.43 4.79 -44.13
CA GLU A 234 62.63 4.27 -44.83
C GLU A 234 62.45 4.49 -46.32
N GLU A 235 63.10 5.54 -46.77
CA GLU A 235 63.87 5.55 -48.00
C GLU A 235 64.39 7.00 -48.28
N VAL A 236 65.73 7.03 -48.18
CA VAL A 236 66.79 7.94 -48.68
C VAL A 236 67.15 9.06 -47.76
#